data_1bff41089911ebf2ede690832a0f20f4
#
_entry.id   1bff41089911ebf2ede690832a0f20f4
#
_cell.length_a   1.000
_cell.length_b   1.000
_cell.length_c   1.000
_cell.angle_alpha   90.00
_cell.angle_beta   90.00
_cell.angle_gamma   90.00
#
_symmetry.space_group_name_H-M   'P 1'
#
loop_
_entity.id
_entity.type
_entity.pdbx_description
1 polymer ?
#
loop_
_entity_poly.entity_id
_entity_poly.type
_entity_poly.pdbx_seq_one_letter_code
_entity_poly.pdbx_strand_id
1 'polypeptide(L)'
;MREFIHGDCMKYLPNFPDNYFDIAIVDPPYGIKEHGGKNRSKYVKQKNGSSIYVPDGGYKNFGWDNSHPEPEYFKQLFRISKNQIIWGANYFDYPMAGGMIVWDKCNDGSDQSDAEIAFNSLTRRVDIFRYMWRGMFQG
;
A
#
# COMPACT_ATOMS: atom_id res chain seq x y z
N MET A 1 7.93 12.86 20.45
CA MET A 1 8.21 13.83 19.36
C MET A 1 7.67 13.24 18.06
N ARG A 2 7.06 14.04 17.19
CA ARG A 2 6.64 13.61 15.85
C ARG A 2 7.53 14.32 14.85
N GLU A 3 8.09 13.58 13.91
CA GLU A 3 8.92 14.10 12.84
C GLU A 3 8.33 13.67 11.49
N PHE A 4 8.33 14.58 10.53
CA PHE A 4 7.90 14.32 9.16
C PHE A 4 9.05 14.62 8.22
N ILE A 5 9.46 13.62 7.46
CA ILE A 5 10.54 13.74 6.48
C ILE A 5 9.94 13.49 5.09
N HIS A 6 10.03 14.48 4.21
CA HIS A 6 9.64 14.35 2.81
C HIS A 6 10.88 14.18 1.94
N GLY A 7 11.02 13.04 1.31
CA GLY A 7 12.16 12.74 0.45
C GLY A 7 12.28 11.25 0.11
N ASP A 8 13.32 10.92 -0.63
CA ASP A 8 13.67 9.54 -0.92
C ASP A 8 14.14 8.84 0.37
N CYS A 9 13.39 7.83 0.81
CA CYS A 9 13.68 7.11 2.06
C CYS A 9 15.08 6.48 2.07
N MET A 10 15.63 6.07 0.92
CA MET A 10 16.95 5.47 0.83
C MET A 10 18.09 6.42 1.21
N LYS A 11 17.83 7.73 1.25
CA LYS A 11 18.78 8.72 1.77
C LYS A 11 18.76 8.82 3.30
N TYR A 12 17.67 8.39 3.93
CA TYR A 12 17.47 8.52 5.39
C TYR A 12 17.64 7.19 6.13
N LEU A 13 17.13 6.09 5.59
CA LEU A 13 17.17 4.77 6.24
C LEU A 13 18.57 4.36 6.71
N PRO A 14 19.66 4.55 5.93
CA PRO A 14 20.99 4.18 6.36
C PRO A 14 21.51 4.95 7.59
N ASN A 15 20.94 6.11 7.90
CA ASN A 15 21.38 6.97 9.00
C ASN A 15 20.84 6.53 10.38
N PHE A 16 19.82 5.65 10.40
CA PHE A 16 19.29 5.13 11.66
C PHE A 16 20.09 3.93 12.14
N PRO A 17 20.32 3.82 13.47
CA PRO A 17 20.95 2.63 14.05
C PRO A 17 20.11 1.37 13.88
N ASP A 18 20.73 0.21 14.10
CA ASP A 18 20.03 -1.08 14.13
C ASP A 18 18.96 -1.08 15.23
N ASN A 19 17.77 -1.62 14.91
CA ASN A 19 16.63 -1.74 15.84
C ASN A 19 16.16 -0.41 16.47
N TYR A 20 16.38 0.70 15.77
CA TYR A 20 16.00 2.04 16.26
C TYR A 20 14.49 2.19 16.47
N PHE A 21 13.69 1.67 15.54
CA PHE A 21 12.24 1.71 15.62
C PHE A 21 11.69 0.41 16.23
N ASP A 22 10.67 0.53 17.07
CA ASP A 22 9.98 -0.66 17.60
C ASP A 22 9.15 -1.36 16.54
N ILE A 23 8.57 -0.58 15.63
CA ILE A 23 7.81 -1.06 14.48
C ILE A 23 7.97 -0.13 13.29
N ALA A 24 8.08 -0.69 12.10
CA ALA A 24 7.96 0.02 10.84
C ALA A 24 6.67 -0.43 10.12
N ILE A 25 5.84 0.52 9.73
CA ILE A 25 4.63 0.29 8.93
C ILE A 25 4.85 1.00 7.61
N VAL A 26 4.89 0.25 6.52
CA VAL A 26 5.24 0.77 5.21
C VAL A 26 4.29 0.28 4.12
N ASP A 27 4.10 1.12 3.12
CA ASP A 27 3.33 0.86 1.91
C ASP A 27 4.18 1.28 0.70
N PRO A 28 5.17 0.47 0.31
CA PRO A 28 6.08 0.81 -0.77
C PRO A 28 5.39 0.67 -2.14
N PRO A 29 5.91 1.31 -3.19
CA PRO A 29 5.36 1.18 -4.54
C PRO A 29 5.40 -0.28 -5.02
N TYR A 30 4.30 -0.74 -5.62
CA TYR A 30 4.16 -2.14 -6.04
C TYR A 30 4.73 -2.43 -7.44
N GLY A 31 5.11 -1.40 -8.18
CA GLY A 31 5.61 -1.53 -9.56
C GLY A 31 4.52 -1.86 -10.59
N ILE A 32 3.26 -1.71 -10.21
CA ILE A 32 2.10 -2.04 -11.08
C ILE A 32 1.67 -0.86 -11.97
N LYS A 33 2.40 0.26 -11.91
CA LYS A 33 2.14 1.50 -12.67
C LYS A 33 0.79 2.16 -12.36
N GLU A 34 0.31 2.00 -11.14
CA GLU A 34 -0.94 2.61 -10.64
C GLU A 34 -0.67 3.99 -9.99
N HIS A 35 -0.09 4.89 -10.74
CA HIS A 35 0.36 6.21 -10.29
C HIS A 35 -0.54 7.38 -10.74
N GLY A 36 -1.82 7.13 -11.01
CA GLY A 36 -2.81 8.17 -11.24
C GLY A 36 -2.87 8.78 -12.66
N GLY A 37 -2.07 8.28 -13.61
CA GLY A 37 -2.06 8.80 -14.99
C GLY A 37 -3.18 8.29 -15.92
N LYS A 38 -4.09 7.46 -15.41
CA LYS A 38 -5.20 6.92 -16.19
C LYS A 38 -6.45 7.79 -16.00
N ASN A 39 -7.12 8.16 -17.10
CA ASN A 39 -8.44 8.80 -17.02
C ASN A 39 -9.44 7.80 -16.45
N ARG A 40 -9.89 8.04 -15.22
CA ARG A 40 -10.87 7.21 -14.49
C ARG A 40 -12.27 7.81 -14.47
N SER A 41 -12.53 8.81 -15.31
CA SER A 41 -13.88 9.35 -15.45
C SER A 41 -14.85 8.25 -15.92
N LYS A 42 -16.00 8.15 -15.28
CA LYS A 42 -17.01 7.12 -15.60
C LYS A 42 -18.42 7.59 -15.27
N TYR A 43 -19.40 6.98 -15.93
CA TYR A 43 -20.79 7.08 -15.53
C TYR A 43 -21.12 5.99 -14.51
N VAL A 44 -21.65 6.38 -13.37
CA VAL A 44 -22.08 5.44 -12.31
C VAL A 44 -23.61 5.43 -12.26
N LYS A 45 -24.21 4.24 -12.44
CA LYS A 45 -25.66 4.05 -12.27
C LYS A 45 -26.04 4.14 -10.80
N GLN A 46 -27.04 4.96 -10.50
CA GLN A 46 -27.64 5.04 -9.18
C GLN A 46 -28.79 4.04 -9.00
N LYS A 47 -29.20 3.79 -7.76
CA LYS A 47 -30.33 2.90 -7.44
C LYS A 47 -31.66 3.33 -8.06
N ASN A 48 -31.83 4.63 -8.37
CA ASN A 48 -33.01 5.19 -9.03
C ASN A 48 -32.96 5.09 -10.56
N GLY A 49 -31.98 4.40 -11.15
CA GLY A 49 -31.81 4.22 -12.59
C GLY A 49 -31.11 5.37 -13.32
N SER A 50 -30.87 6.51 -12.67
CA SER A 50 -30.09 7.61 -13.26
C SER A 50 -28.60 7.30 -13.29
N SER A 51 -27.85 7.97 -14.19
CA SER A 51 -26.40 7.86 -14.24
C SER A 51 -25.79 9.20 -13.89
N ILE A 52 -24.80 9.20 -12.98
CA ILE A 52 -24.00 10.36 -12.65
C ILE A 52 -22.62 10.22 -13.30
N TYR A 53 -22.17 11.28 -13.95
CA TYR A 53 -20.81 11.39 -14.42
C TYR A 53 -19.89 11.71 -13.23
N VAL A 54 -18.92 10.83 -12.98
CA VAL A 54 -17.85 11.04 -12.00
C VAL A 54 -16.61 11.46 -12.77
N PRO A 55 -16.16 12.71 -12.65
CA PRO A 55 -14.97 13.16 -13.34
C PRO A 55 -13.73 12.47 -12.75
N ASP A 56 -12.71 12.32 -13.56
CA ASP A 56 -11.38 11.92 -13.09
C ASP A 56 -10.86 12.96 -12.10
N GLY A 57 -10.34 12.51 -10.97
CA GLY A 57 -9.76 13.37 -9.93
C GLY A 57 -8.48 14.11 -10.34
N GLY A 58 -8.02 13.94 -11.58
CA GLY A 58 -6.89 14.70 -12.15
C GLY A 58 -5.55 14.42 -11.47
N TYR A 59 -5.35 13.23 -10.92
CA TYR A 59 -4.08 12.86 -10.30
C TYR A 59 -2.93 12.92 -11.30
N LYS A 60 -1.92 13.72 -10.99
CA LYS A 60 -0.71 13.82 -11.80
C LYS A 60 0.06 12.50 -11.75
N ASN A 61 0.53 12.05 -12.91
CA ASN A 61 1.44 10.93 -12.98
C ASN A 61 2.84 11.35 -12.52
N PHE A 62 3.26 10.91 -11.35
CA PHE A 62 4.59 11.18 -10.80
C PHE A 62 5.58 10.03 -11.05
N GLY A 63 5.16 8.94 -11.68
CA GLY A 63 6.01 7.79 -11.99
C GLY A 63 6.56 7.03 -10.78
N TRP A 64 6.04 7.30 -9.56
CA TRP A 64 6.55 6.70 -8.33
C TRP A 64 6.31 5.19 -8.23
N ASP A 65 5.33 4.67 -8.96
CA ASP A 65 4.99 3.24 -8.99
C ASP A 65 5.45 2.55 -10.30
N ASN A 66 6.54 3.02 -10.89
CA ASN A 66 7.10 2.40 -12.10
C ASN A 66 7.89 1.13 -11.81
N SER A 67 8.40 0.97 -10.59
CA SER A 67 9.15 -0.20 -10.14
C SER A 67 8.93 -0.43 -8.63
N HIS A 68 9.00 -1.70 -8.21
CA HIS A 68 9.04 -2.03 -6.79
C HIS A 68 10.41 -1.70 -6.19
N PRO A 69 10.52 -1.60 -4.85
CA PRO A 69 11.79 -1.33 -4.18
C PRO A 69 12.83 -2.40 -4.44
N GLU A 70 14.07 -1.98 -4.54
CA GLU A 70 15.22 -2.89 -4.60
C GLU A 70 15.42 -3.66 -3.28
N PRO A 71 16.07 -4.84 -3.30
CA PRO A 71 16.32 -5.65 -2.10
C PRO A 71 17.00 -4.88 -0.97
N GLU A 72 17.83 -3.89 -1.28
CA GLU A 72 18.50 -3.05 -0.28
C GLU A 72 17.51 -2.24 0.58
N TYR A 73 16.38 -1.81 0.03
CA TYR A 73 15.33 -1.16 0.81
C TYR A 73 14.83 -2.06 1.95
N PHE A 74 14.49 -3.30 1.65
CA PHE A 74 14.01 -4.25 2.65
C PHE A 74 15.10 -4.58 3.67
N LYS A 75 16.33 -4.75 3.23
CA LYS A 75 17.48 -4.99 4.12
C LYS A 75 17.63 -3.85 5.13
N GLN A 76 17.57 -2.59 4.69
CA GLN A 76 17.62 -1.44 5.58
C GLN A 76 16.39 -1.39 6.50
N LEU A 77 15.19 -1.63 5.98
CA LEU A 77 13.96 -1.62 6.77
C LEU A 77 14.01 -2.64 7.91
N PHE A 78 14.42 -3.88 7.63
CA PHE A 78 14.57 -4.93 8.63
C PHE A 78 15.70 -4.65 9.62
N ARG A 79 16.76 -3.98 9.20
CA ARG A 79 17.87 -3.60 10.08
C ARG A 79 17.47 -2.56 11.11
N ILE A 80 16.77 -1.51 10.70
CA ILE A 80 16.44 -0.37 11.57
C ILE A 80 15.19 -0.57 12.42
N SER A 81 14.41 -1.62 12.19
CA SER A 81 13.17 -1.88 12.91
C SER A 81 13.11 -3.27 13.50
N LYS A 82 12.57 -3.37 14.73
CA LYS A 82 12.39 -4.64 15.43
C LYS A 82 11.25 -5.47 14.82
N ASN A 83 10.19 -4.80 14.38
CA ASN A 83 9.01 -5.42 13.78
C ASN A 83 8.57 -4.63 12.54
N GLN A 84 7.90 -5.33 11.61
CA GLN A 84 7.49 -4.75 10.34
C GLN A 84 6.05 -5.14 9.99
N ILE A 85 5.32 -4.17 9.44
CA ILE A 85 4.09 -4.38 8.68
C ILE A 85 4.35 -3.80 7.30
N ILE A 86 4.32 -4.66 6.26
CA ILE A 86 4.67 -4.29 4.88
C ILE A 86 3.50 -4.59 3.98
N TRP A 87 2.80 -3.56 3.53
CA TRP A 87 1.70 -3.67 2.57
C TRP A 87 2.22 -4.06 1.19
N GLY A 88 1.38 -4.78 0.44
CA GLY A 88 1.75 -5.26 -0.89
C GLY A 88 2.77 -6.39 -0.88
N ALA A 89 2.84 -7.18 0.20
CA ALA A 89 3.83 -8.24 0.37
C ALA A 89 3.82 -9.28 -0.77
N ASN A 90 2.68 -9.45 -1.45
CA ASN A 90 2.53 -10.33 -2.61
C ASN A 90 3.22 -9.83 -3.89
N TYR A 91 3.69 -8.57 -3.92
CA TYR A 91 4.37 -7.98 -5.08
C TYR A 91 5.90 -8.04 -4.99
N PHE A 92 6.45 -8.44 -3.85
CA PHE A 92 7.89 -8.36 -3.59
C PHE A 92 8.54 -9.74 -3.47
N ASP A 93 9.63 -9.94 -4.20
CA ASP A 93 10.49 -11.13 -4.12
C ASP A 93 11.55 -10.96 -3.02
N TYR A 94 11.11 -10.72 -1.78
CA TYR A 94 11.98 -10.62 -0.62
C TYR A 94 11.55 -11.62 0.46
N PRO A 95 12.48 -12.40 1.04
CA PRO A 95 12.12 -13.41 2.05
C PRO A 95 11.54 -12.75 3.29
N MET A 96 10.28 -13.05 3.60
CA MET A 96 9.57 -12.55 4.77
C MET A 96 8.95 -13.73 5.51
N ALA A 97 9.41 -14.00 6.73
CA ALA A 97 8.90 -15.08 7.57
C ALA A 97 8.05 -14.52 8.73
N GLY A 98 6.73 -14.65 8.62
CA GLY A 98 5.80 -14.13 9.63
C GLY A 98 4.36 -14.43 9.27
N GLY A 99 3.44 -13.68 9.88
CA GLY A 99 2.02 -13.70 9.58
C GLY A 99 1.64 -12.74 8.46
N MET A 100 0.33 -12.69 8.21
CA MET A 100 -0.25 -11.82 7.20
C MET A 100 -1.46 -11.09 7.76
N ILE A 101 -1.68 -9.87 7.27
CA ILE A 101 -2.93 -9.15 7.41
C ILE A 101 -3.58 -9.13 6.03
N VAL A 102 -4.85 -9.50 5.97
CA VAL A 102 -5.67 -9.41 4.75
C VAL A 102 -6.71 -8.32 4.96
N TRP A 103 -6.66 -7.30 4.12
CA TRP A 103 -7.73 -6.31 4.05
C TRP A 103 -8.70 -6.70 2.95
N ASP A 104 -9.86 -7.22 3.34
CA ASP A 104 -11.00 -7.46 2.46
C ASP A 104 -11.71 -6.12 2.20
N LYS A 105 -11.67 -5.66 0.96
CA LYS A 105 -12.22 -4.36 0.54
C LYS A 105 -13.74 -4.37 0.37
N CYS A 106 -14.38 -5.52 0.47
CA CYS A 106 -15.83 -5.71 0.27
C CYS A 106 -16.31 -5.10 -1.07
N ASN A 107 -15.52 -5.26 -2.13
CA ASN A 107 -15.76 -4.66 -3.44
C ASN A 107 -16.01 -5.70 -4.55
N ASP A 108 -16.55 -6.85 -4.20
CA ASP A 108 -16.82 -7.97 -5.09
C ASP A 108 -17.45 -7.52 -6.43
N GLY A 109 -16.91 -8.03 -7.53
CA GLY A 109 -17.36 -7.70 -8.87
C GLY A 109 -16.87 -6.37 -9.43
N SER A 110 -15.94 -5.68 -8.75
CA SER A 110 -15.23 -4.54 -9.31
C SER A 110 -14.04 -4.99 -10.17
N ASP A 111 -13.46 -4.07 -10.92
CA ASP A 111 -12.22 -4.28 -11.68
C ASP A 111 -10.94 -4.11 -10.83
N GLN A 112 -11.11 -3.86 -9.53
CA GLN A 112 -10.03 -3.70 -8.57
C GLN A 112 -9.80 -5.00 -7.80
N SER A 113 -8.63 -5.14 -7.21
CA SER A 113 -8.31 -6.26 -6.32
C SER A 113 -9.31 -6.33 -5.16
N ASP A 114 -9.84 -7.52 -4.88
CA ASP A 114 -10.80 -7.77 -3.80
C ASP A 114 -10.20 -7.57 -2.42
N ALA A 115 -8.91 -7.79 -2.28
CA ALA A 115 -8.18 -7.64 -1.03
C ALA A 115 -6.77 -7.09 -1.24
N GLU A 116 -6.19 -6.57 -0.17
CA GLU A 116 -4.77 -6.27 -0.07
C GLU A 116 -4.13 -7.08 1.07
N ILE A 117 -2.85 -7.38 0.92
CA ILE A 117 -2.11 -8.22 1.86
C ILE A 117 -0.95 -7.44 2.43
N ALA A 118 -0.77 -7.49 3.75
CA ALA A 118 0.43 -7.03 4.42
C ALA A 118 1.15 -8.17 5.11
N PHE A 119 2.48 -8.20 4.98
CA PHE A 119 3.33 -8.98 5.87
C PHE A 119 3.25 -8.42 7.30
N ASN A 120 3.25 -9.30 8.30
CA ASN A 120 3.23 -8.91 9.70
C ASN A 120 4.22 -9.76 10.50
N SER A 121 5.31 -9.15 10.96
CA SER A 121 6.34 -9.86 11.73
C SER A 121 5.95 -10.15 13.19
N LEU A 122 4.92 -9.47 13.71
CA LEU A 122 4.49 -9.58 15.12
C LEU A 122 3.83 -10.94 15.44
N THR A 123 3.42 -11.68 14.43
CA THR A 123 2.67 -12.94 14.58
C THR A 123 2.98 -13.87 13.43
N ARG A 124 2.54 -15.14 13.54
CA ARG A 124 2.50 -16.10 12.42
C ARG A 124 1.08 -16.39 11.95
N ARG A 125 0.10 -15.67 12.48
CA ARG A 125 -1.31 -15.81 12.10
C ARG A 125 -1.60 -15.10 10.80
N VAL A 126 -2.71 -15.49 10.19
CA VAL A 126 -3.36 -14.72 9.12
C VAL A 126 -4.63 -14.12 9.71
N ASP A 127 -4.66 -12.80 9.79
CA ASP A 127 -5.80 -12.04 10.32
C ASP A 127 -6.48 -11.27 9.19
N ILE A 128 -7.81 -11.23 9.20
CA ILE A 128 -8.62 -10.56 8.18
C ILE A 128 -9.39 -9.44 8.86
N PHE A 129 -9.37 -8.25 8.26
CA PHE A 129 -10.33 -7.21 8.57
C PHE A 129 -11.10 -6.80 7.30
N ARG A 130 -12.35 -6.37 7.50
CA ARG A 130 -13.25 -6.01 6.42
C ARG A 130 -13.61 -4.55 6.53
N TYR A 131 -13.27 -3.80 5.50
CA TYR A 131 -13.61 -2.38 5.40
C TYR A 131 -13.78 -2.02 3.93
N MET A 132 -14.97 -1.51 3.61
CA MET A 132 -15.28 -1.15 2.22
C MET A 132 -14.43 0.04 1.77
N TRP A 133 -13.69 -0.16 0.71
CA TRP A 133 -12.96 0.90 0.03
C TRP A 133 -13.32 0.92 -1.45
N ARG A 134 -13.83 2.03 -1.92
CA ARG A 134 -14.15 2.26 -3.34
C ARG A 134 -13.45 3.50 -3.88
N GLY A 135 -12.16 3.61 -3.67
CA GLY A 135 -11.39 4.79 -4.09
C GLY A 135 -11.78 6.03 -3.26
N MET A 136 -12.16 7.14 -3.92
CA MET A 136 -12.48 8.40 -3.23
C MET A 136 -13.83 8.41 -2.48
N PHE A 137 -14.62 7.35 -2.56
CA PHE A 137 -15.85 7.22 -1.75
C PHE A 137 -15.51 6.52 -0.44
N GLN A 138 -15.18 7.31 0.56
CA GLN A 138 -15.21 6.85 1.93
C GLN A 138 -16.68 6.77 2.36
N GLY A 139 -17.16 5.57 2.65
CA GLY A 139 -18.47 5.33 3.19
C GLY A 139 -18.59 5.85 4.62
#